data_c983d6ce2841f7410416b31e9667b030
#
_entry.id   c983d6ce2841f7410416b31e9667b030
#
_cell.length_a   1.000
_cell.length_b   1.000
_cell.length_c   1.000
_cell.angle_alpha   90.00
_cell.angle_beta   90.00
_cell.angle_gamma   90.00
#
_symmetry.space_group_name_H-M   'P 1'
#
loop_
_entity.id
_entity.type
_entity.pdbx_description
1 polymer ?
#
loop_
_entity_poly.entity_id
_entity_poly.type
_entity_poly.pdbx_seq_one_letter_code
_entity_poly.pdbx_strand_id
1 'polypeptide(L)'
;MLACLPDMDLFPAVLRGKMRLKGNSSTNPVAVGDKVEFEADVPENMSGHDGVTPENPAVITRVLPRKNYVIRKSTNLSRQAHVIAANIDRAFIIATIDLPQVKLPFLDRILVTCEVYNIPATIVLNKVDLYRESHAEMLEAFHAIYEGAGYPV
;
A
#
# COMPACT_ATOMS: atom_id res chain seq x y z
N MET A 1 -12.14 2.87 -11.16
CA MET A 1 -11.46 2.12 -10.06
C MET A 1 -11.68 0.65 -10.34
N LEU A 2 -10.73 -0.22 -10.01
CA LEU A 2 -10.93 -1.67 -10.10
C LEU A 2 -11.14 -2.23 -8.69
N ALA A 3 -12.12 -3.10 -8.51
CA ALA A 3 -12.31 -3.92 -7.33
C ALA A 3 -11.95 -5.36 -7.66
N CYS A 4 -11.62 -6.16 -6.65
CA CYS A 4 -11.21 -7.55 -6.78
C CYS A 4 -11.98 -8.40 -5.78
N LEU A 5 -12.52 -9.52 -6.23
CA LEU A 5 -13.08 -10.56 -5.37
C LEU A 5 -11.96 -11.43 -4.77
N PRO A 6 -12.23 -12.23 -3.73
CA PRO A 6 -11.25 -13.15 -3.14
C PRO A 6 -10.65 -14.17 -4.13
N ASP A 7 -11.37 -14.51 -5.18
CA ASP A 7 -10.97 -15.40 -6.28
C ASP A 7 -10.11 -14.70 -7.37
N MET A 8 -9.69 -13.45 -7.14
CA MET A 8 -8.86 -12.63 -8.02
C MET A 8 -9.58 -12.07 -9.25
N ASP A 9 -10.89 -12.18 -9.37
CA ASP A 9 -11.65 -11.55 -10.44
C ASP A 9 -11.72 -10.03 -10.27
N LEU A 10 -11.32 -9.30 -11.30
CA LEU A 10 -11.28 -7.84 -11.34
C LEU A 10 -12.50 -7.28 -12.08
N PHE A 11 -13.13 -6.30 -11.48
CA PHE A 11 -14.28 -5.63 -12.10
C PHE A 11 -14.26 -4.11 -11.84
N PRO A 12 -14.89 -3.31 -12.72
CA PRO A 12 -14.96 -1.87 -12.58
C PRO A 12 -15.87 -1.47 -11.41
N ALA A 13 -15.43 -0.52 -10.59
CA ALA A 13 -16.20 0.01 -9.47
C ALA A 13 -16.07 1.52 -9.35
N VAL A 14 -17.13 2.17 -8.89
CA VAL A 14 -17.20 3.61 -8.62
C VAL A 14 -17.63 3.88 -7.18
N LEU A 15 -17.32 5.06 -6.67
CA LEU A 15 -17.73 5.48 -5.34
C LEU A 15 -19.14 6.08 -5.36
N ARG A 16 -19.98 5.71 -4.39
CA ARG A 16 -21.25 6.39 -4.17
C ARG A 16 -21.01 7.89 -3.88
N GLY A 17 -21.74 8.76 -4.55
CA GLY A 17 -21.53 10.22 -4.49
C GLY A 17 -21.46 10.81 -3.07
N LYS A 18 -22.27 10.33 -2.11
CA LYS A 18 -22.24 10.74 -0.70
C LYS A 18 -20.93 10.43 0.04
N MET A 19 -20.17 9.43 -0.40
CA MET A 19 -18.86 9.11 0.20
C MET A 19 -17.79 10.14 -0.17
N ARG A 20 -17.93 10.82 -1.32
CA ARG A 20 -17.03 11.91 -1.74
C ARG A 20 -17.25 13.19 -0.94
N LEU A 21 -18.46 13.39 -0.37
CA LEU A 21 -18.89 14.62 0.28
C LEU A 21 -18.74 14.60 1.82
N LYS A 22 -18.66 13.43 2.45
CA LYS A 22 -18.41 13.35 3.90
C LYS A 22 -16.95 13.69 4.14
N GLY A 23 -16.73 14.90 4.69
CA GLY A 23 -15.45 15.51 5.02
C GLY A 23 -14.50 14.64 5.85
N ASN A 24 -14.01 13.59 5.25
CA ASN A 24 -12.85 12.89 5.74
C ASN A 24 -11.64 13.79 5.52
N SER A 25 -10.81 13.92 6.53
CA SER A 25 -9.49 14.57 6.47
C SER A 25 -8.53 13.89 5.48
N SER A 26 -8.98 12.82 4.82
CA SER A 26 -8.27 12.10 3.76
C SER A 26 -8.80 12.51 2.39
N THR A 27 -7.91 12.85 1.48
CA THR A 27 -8.21 13.19 0.07
C THR A 27 -8.79 12.01 -0.72
N ASN A 28 -8.54 10.78 -0.29
CA ASN A 28 -9.06 9.55 -0.89
C ASN A 28 -9.97 8.82 0.09
N PRO A 29 -11.27 8.72 -0.18
CA PRO A 29 -12.18 7.93 0.65
C PRO A 29 -11.88 6.42 0.58
N VAL A 30 -11.30 5.94 -0.51
CA VAL A 30 -10.88 4.54 -0.74
C VAL A 30 -9.43 4.50 -1.19
N ALA A 31 -8.66 3.57 -0.66
CA ALA A 31 -7.27 3.31 -1.00
C ALA A 31 -7.08 1.86 -1.51
N VAL A 32 -5.93 1.59 -2.11
CA VAL A 32 -5.54 0.23 -2.48
C VAL A 32 -5.51 -0.66 -1.25
N GLY A 33 -6.06 -1.88 -1.34
CA GLY A 33 -6.16 -2.84 -0.23
C GLY A 33 -7.34 -2.63 0.72
N ASP A 34 -8.17 -1.60 0.52
CA ASP A 34 -9.40 -1.46 1.30
C ASP A 34 -10.37 -2.59 1.02
N LYS A 35 -10.95 -3.15 2.08
CA LYS A 35 -12.10 -4.02 1.99
C LYS A 35 -13.36 -3.18 1.92
N VAL A 36 -14.21 -3.46 0.93
CA VAL A 36 -15.38 -2.64 0.63
C VAL A 36 -16.62 -3.48 0.50
N GLU A 37 -17.77 -2.89 0.83
CA GLU A 37 -19.07 -3.39 0.41
C GLU A 37 -19.49 -2.63 -0.85
N PHE A 38 -20.10 -3.34 -1.78
CA PHE A 38 -20.56 -2.75 -3.03
C PHE A 38 -21.93 -3.30 -3.42
N GLU A 39 -22.65 -2.54 -4.22
CA GLU A 39 -23.87 -2.94 -4.91
C GLU A 39 -23.56 -3.00 -6.40
N ALA A 40 -24.10 -4.01 -7.08
CA ALA A 40 -24.03 -4.15 -8.52
C ALA A 40 -25.46 -4.38 -9.07
N ASP A 41 -25.80 -3.65 -10.12
CA ASP A 41 -27.04 -3.87 -10.84
C ASP A 41 -26.80 -4.95 -11.91
N VAL A 42 -27.02 -6.21 -11.50
CA VAL A 42 -26.75 -7.40 -12.34
C VAL A 42 -28.09 -8.03 -12.68
N PRO A 43 -28.35 -8.38 -13.96
CA PRO A 43 -29.56 -9.09 -14.37
C PRO A 43 -29.73 -10.43 -13.61
N GLU A 44 -30.97 -10.81 -13.28
CA GLU A 44 -31.29 -12.02 -12.51
C GLU A 44 -30.77 -13.33 -13.13
N ASN A 45 -30.50 -13.33 -14.43
CA ASN A 45 -29.95 -14.46 -15.16
C ASN A 45 -28.41 -14.53 -15.15
N MET A 46 -27.74 -13.59 -14.52
CA MET A 46 -26.29 -13.55 -14.34
C MET A 46 -25.94 -13.72 -12.87
N SER A 47 -24.88 -14.44 -12.57
CA SER A 47 -24.39 -14.66 -11.21
C SER A 47 -23.10 -13.87 -10.95
N GLY A 48 -22.95 -13.42 -9.69
CA GLY A 48 -21.73 -12.76 -9.26
C GLY A 48 -21.55 -11.38 -9.89
N HIS A 49 -20.43 -11.16 -10.59
CA HIS A 49 -20.01 -9.87 -11.17
C HIS A 49 -20.04 -9.85 -12.71
N ASP A 50 -20.56 -10.92 -13.35
CA ASP A 50 -20.54 -11.07 -14.81
C ASP A 50 -21.28 -9.95 -15.57
N GLY A 51 -22.24 -9.28 -14.90
CA GLY A 51 -22.96 -8.11 -15.44
C GLY A 51 -22.31 -6.75 -15.14
N VAL A 52 -21.17 -6.73 -14.46
CA VAL A 52 -20.46 -5.48 -14.10
C VAL A 52 -19.51 -5.09 -15.22
N THR A 53 -19.79 -3.96 -15.86
CA THR A 53 -19.01 -3.44 -17.00
C THR A 53 -18.52 -2.00 -16.73
N PRO A 54 -17.62 -1.45 -17.53
CA PRO A 54 -17.26 -0.03 -17.42
C PRO A 54 -18.45 0.94 -17.57
N GLU A 55 -19.47 0.55 -18.35
CA GLU A 55 -20.71 1.30 -18.55
C GLU A 55 -21.70 1.10 -17.39
N ASN A 56 -21.66 -0.08 -16.75
CA ASN A 56 -22.45 -0.42 -15.57
C ASN A 56 -21.55 -0.90 -14.42
N PRO A 57 -20.76 -0.01 -13.81
CA PRO A 57 -19.80 -0.36 -12.77
C PRO A 57 -20.48 -0.64 -11.43
N ALA A 58 -19.91 -1.52 -10.62
CA ALA A 58 -20.34 -1.69 -9.24
C ALA A 58 -20.19 -0.39 -8.43
N VAL A 59 -21.08 -0.17 -7.47
CA VAL A 59 -21.09 1.04 -6.64
C VAL A 59 -20.62 0.69 -5.23
N ILE A 60 -19.46 1.18 -4.85
CA ILE A 60 -18.93 1.04 -3.49
C ILE A 60 -19.79 1.85 -2.53
N THR A 61 -20.38 1.18 -1.55
CA THR A 61 -21.30 1.76 -0.59
C THR A 61 -20.66 2.01 0.77
N ARG A 62 -19.68 1.18 1.16
CA ARG A 62 -18.97 1.29 2.43
C ARG A 62 -17.54 0.79 2.34
N VAL A 63 -16.63 1.41 3.09
CA VAL A 63 -15.28 0.91 3.37
C VAL A 63 -15.29 0.29 4.75
N LEU A 64 -14.80 -0.95 4.86
CA LEU A 64 -14.70 -1.67 6.13
C LEU A 64 -13.52 -1.15 6.97
N PRO A 65 -13.51 -1.40 8.29
CA PRO A 65 -12.39 -1.00 9.15
C PRO A 65 -11.06 -1.57 8.64
N ARG A 66 -10.05 -0.72 8.62
CA ARG A 66 -8.70 -1.06 8.21
C ARG A 66 -7.94 -1.71 9.37
N LYS A 67 -7.20 -2.80 9.09
CA LYS A 67 -6.25 -3.41 10.02
C LYS A 67 -5.05 -2.47 10.28
N ASN A 68 -4.52 -1.92 9.20
CA ASN A 68 -3.43 -0.96 9.16
C ASN A 68 -3.49 -0.15 7.85
N TYR A 69 -2.65 0.87 7.72
CA TYR A 69 -2.57 1.68 6.50
C TYR A 69 -1.27 2.51 6.49
N VAL A 70 -0.83 2.91 5.32
CA VAL A 70 0.28 3.86 5.13
C VAL A 70 -0.25 5.16 4.58
N ILE A 71 0.18 6.27 5.19
CA ILE A 71 -0.17 7.62 4.75
C ILE A 71 1.03 8.33 4.15
N ARG A 72 0.76 9.15 3.16
CA ARG A 72 1.67 10.18 2.66
C ARG A 72 1.17 11.54 3.12
N LYS A 73 1.99 12.25 3.89
CA LYS A 73 1.68 13.66 4.20
C LYS A 73 1.84 14.49 2.92
N SER A 74 0.88 15.36 2.65
CA SER A 74 1.02 16.39 1.63
C SER A 74 2.12 17.36 2.03
N THR A 75 3.03 17.70 1.11
CA THR A 75 4.07 18.71 1.31
C THR A 75 3.49 20.13 1.34
N ASN A 76 2.30 20.32 0.87
CA ASN A 76 1.57 21.58 0.97
C ASN A 76 0.80 21.64 2.29
N LEU A 77 0.75 22.82 2.91
CA LEU A 77 0.08 23.21 4.15
C LEU A 77 -1.33 22.63 4.43
N SER A 78 -1.84 21.75 3.59
CA SER A 78 -3.10 21.05 3.82
C SER A 78 -2.92 19.97 4.89
N ARG A 79 -3.73 20.03 5.94
CA ARG A 79 -3.84 19.01 7.00
C ARG A 79 -4.32 17.63 6.49
N GLN A 80 -4.37 17.44 5.17
CA GLN A 80 -4.93 16.25 4.55
C GLN A 80 -3.86 15.18 4.35
N ALA A 81 -4.06 14.05 5.02
CA ALA A 81 -3.25 12.86 4.82
C ALA A 81 -3.84 12.04 3.66
N HIS A 82 -2.98 11.58 2.76
CA HIS A 82 -3.37 10.68 1.67
C HIS A 82 -3.04 9.24 2.05
N VAL A 83 -4.03 8.39 2.17
CA VAL A 83 -3.80 6.96 2.39
C VAL A 83 -3.33 6.34 1.08
N ILE A 84 -2.12 5.78 1.10
CA ILE A 84 -1.51 5.14 -0.08
C ILE A 84 -2.04 3.72 -0.24
N ALA A 85 -2.02 2.95 0.85
CA ALA A 85 -2.49 1.57 0.89
C ALA A 85 -3.01 1.23 2.28
N ALA A 86 -3.89 0.24 2.37
CA ALA A 86 -4.50 -0.27 3.59
C ALA A 86 -4.45 -1.80 3.64
N ASN A 87 -4.64 -2.38 4.84
CA ASN A 87 -4.68 -3.82 5.08
C ASN A 87 -3.42 -4.55 4.57
N ILE A 88 -2.26 -3.96 4.83
CA ILE A 88 -0.96 -4.42 4.37
C ILE A 88 -0.51 -5.56 5.29
N ASP A 89 -0.14 -6.70 4.72
CA ASP A 89 0.37 -7.84 5.47
C ASP A 89 1.89 -7.75 5.67
N ARG A 90 2.63 -7.19 4.70
CA ARG A 90 4.07 -6.96 4.77
C ARG A 90 4.51 -5.84 3.83
N ALA A 91 5.49 -5.06 4.27
CA ALA A 91 6.18 -4.06 3.44
C ALA A 91 7.55 -4.61 2.99
N PHE A 92 7.82 -4.60 1.69
CA PHE A 92 9.13 -4.83 1.15
C PHE A 92 9.76 -3.49 0.77
N ILE A 93 10.84 -3.12 1.47
CA ILE A 93 11.52 -1.85 1.30
C ILE A 93 12.75 -2.07 0.44
N ILE A 94 12.69 -1.70 -0.82
CA ILE A 94 13.80 -1.87 -1.75
C ILE A 94 14.83 -0.78 -1.50
N ALA A 95 16.06 -1.19 -1.19
CA ALA A 95 17.21 -0.33 -0.93
C ALA A 95 18.41 -0.75 -1.78
N THR A 96 19.35 0.17 -1.99
CA THR A 96 20.63 -0.09 -2.64
C THR A 96 21.74 0.56 -1.83
N ILE A 97 22.88 -0.12 -1.70
CA ILE A 97 24.05 0.43 -1.00
C ILE A 97 24.72 1.51 -1.85
N ASP A 98 24.70 1.31 -3.17
CA ASP A 98 25.21 2.27 -4.13
C ASP A 98 24.33 2.30 -5.40
N LEU A 99 24.47 3.34 -6.22
CA LEU A 99 23.86 3.54 -7.54
C LEU A 99 22.32 3.44 -7.65
N PRO A 100 21.54 4.26 -6.92
CA PRO A 100 21.92 5.32 -5.98
C PRO A 100 22.03 4.82 -4.55
N GLN A 101 22.89 5.44 -3.77
CA GLN A 101 23.02 5.12 -2.35
C GLN A 101 21.75 5.46 -1.58
N VAL A 102 21.25 4.50 -0.80
CA VAL A 102 20.14 4.74 0.12
C VAL A 102 20.58 5.67 1.25
N LYS A 103 19.74 6.65 1.57
CA LYS A 103 19.96 7.50 2.75
C LYS A 103 19.44 6.77 3.98
N LEU A 104 20.31 6.27 4.85
CA LEU A 104 19.94 5.51 6.04
C LEU A 104 18.87 6.21 6.90
N PRO A 105 18.95 7.54 7.19
CA PRO A 105 17.88 8.22 7.93
C PRO A 105 16.51 8.22 7.23
N PHE A 106 16.46 8.03 5.92
CA PHE A 106 15.20 7.85 5.19
C PHE A 106 14.67 6.44 5.35
N LEU A 107 15.54 5.43 5.25
CA LEU A 107 15.19 4.03 5.49
C LEU A 107 14.66 3.83 6.91
N ASP A 108 15.38 4.35 7.91
CA ASP A 108 14.98 4.27 9.33
C ASP A 108 13.59 4.86 9.58
N ARG A 109 13.29 6.01 8.97
CA ARG A 109 11.95 6.62 9.09
C ARG A 109 10.84 5.79 8.47
N ILE A 110 11.12 5.08 7.37
CA ILE A 110 10.15 4.16 6.77
C ILE A 110 9.91 2.98 7.71
N LEU A 111 10.98 2.38 8.26
CA LEU A 111 10.89 1.27 9.20
C LEU A 111 10.09 1.66 10.44
N VAL A 112 10.41 2.80 11.07
CA VAL A 112 9.64 3.33 12.22
C VAL A 112 8.17 3.58 11.83
N THR A 113 7.90 4.05 10.62
CA THR A 113 6.52 4.22 10.15
C THR A 113 5.81 2.86 10.06
N CYS A 114 6.47 1.83 9.55
CA CYS A 114 5.91 0.48 9.50
C CYS A 114 5.58 -0.05 10.91
N GLU A 115 6.47 0.14 11.88
CA GLU A 115 6.24 -0.22 13.28
C GLU A 115 5.01 0.49 13.86
N VAL A 116 4.93 1.81 13.70
CA VAL A 116 3.79 2.62 14.21
C VAL A 116 2.45 2.12 13.67
N TYR A 117 2.42 1.65 12.43
CA TYR A 117 1.19 1.13 11.79
C TYR A 117 1.04 -0.39 11.88
N ASN A 118 1.89 -1.09 12.66
CA ASN A 118 1.89 -2.55 12.80
C ASN A 118 1.98 -3.27 11.44
N ILE A 119 2.92 -2.85 10.60
CA ILE A 119 3.19 -3.44 9.30
C ILE A 119 4.55 -4.13 9.37
N PRO A 120 4.62 -5.48 9.34
CA PRO A 120 5.89 -6.18 9.26
C PRO A 120 6.70 -5.70 8.04
N ALA A 121 7.96 -5.33 8.24
CA ALA A 121 8.83 -4.84 7.19
C ALA A 121 9.98 -5.82 6.91
N THR A 122 10.37 -5.90 5.64
CA THR A 122 11.57 -6.63 5.16
C THR A 122 12.33 -5.69 4.24
N ILE A 123 13.62 -5.57 4.45
CA ILE A 123 14.50 -4.81 3.56
C ILE A 123 14.94 -5.73 2.43
N VAL A 124 14.94 -5.24 1.21
CA VAL A 124 15.41 -5.96 0.03
C VAL A 124 16.55 -5.18 -0.58
N LEU A 125 17.76 -5.69 -0.45
CA LEU A 125 18.94 -5.11 -1.11
C LEU A 125 18.92 -5.47 -2.59
N ASN A 126 18.77 -4.44 -3.41
CA ASN A 126 18.74 -4.58 -4.86
C ASN A 126 20.10 -4.20 -5.47
N LYS A 127 20.41 -4.69 -6.67
CA LYS A 127 21.64 -4.45 -7.43
C LYS A 127 22.92 -4.96 -6.72
N VAL A 128 22.80 -5.97 -5.89
CA VAL A 128 23.94 -6.53 -5.13
C VAL A 128 25.04 -7.03 -6.07
N ASP A 129 24.68 -7.50 -7.26
CA ASP A 129 25.59 -7.89 -8.33
C ASP A 129 26.58 -6.79 -8.74
N LEU A 130 26.17 -5.52 -8.65
CA LEU A 130 26.99 -4.37 -9.05
C LEU A 130 28.02 -3.93 -8.01
N TYR A 131 27.83 -4.26 -6.73
CA TYR A 131 28.66 -3.72 -5.66
C TYR A 131 29.10 -4.74 -4.60
N ARG A 132 28.77 -6.02 -4.76
CA ARG A 132 29.11 -7.08 -3.78
C ARG A 132 30.60 -7.14 -3.46
N GLU A 133 31.46 -7.06 -4.48
CA GLU A 133 32.91 -7.13 -4.28
C GLU A 133 33.51 -5.81 -3.79
N SER A 134 33.04 -4.69 -4.35
CA SER A 134 33.59 -3.36 -4.02
C SER A 134 33.12 -2.80 -2.68
N HIS A 135 32.00 -3.28 -2.15
CA HIS A 135 31.37 -2.78 -0.92
C HIS A 135 31.03 -3.92 0.08
N ALA A 136 31.85 -4.98 0.12
CA ALA A 136 31.59 -6.14 0.97
C ALA A 136 31.45 -5.77 2.45
N GLU A 137 32.35 -4.96 3.00
CA GLU A 137 32.29 -4.51 4.39
C GLU A 137 31.02 -3.67 4.70
N MET A 138 30.58 -2.87 3.74
CA MET A 138 29.38 -2.06 3.88
C MET A 138 28.11 -2.93 3.85
N LEU A 139 28.10 -3.98 3.04
CA LEU A 139 27.04 -4.99 3.02
C LEU A 139 26.93 -5.72 4.35
N GLU A 140 28.05 -6.19 4.89
CA GLU A 140 28.10 -6.88 6.19
C GLU A 140 27.62 -5.96 7.32
N ALA A 141 28.10 -4.70 7.34
CA ALA A 141 27.68 -3.72 8.32
C ALA A 141 26.17 -3.42 8.20
N PHE A 142 25.64 -3.31 6.99
CA PHE A 142 24.22 -3.08 6.74
C PHE A 142 23.36 -4.22 7.29
N HIS A 143 23.72 -5.48 6.99
CA HIS A 143 23.06 -6.66 7.53
C HIS A 143 23.12 -6.68 9.06
N ALA A 144 24.32 -6.50 9.64
CA ALA A 144 24.49 -6.51 11.09
C ALA A 144 23.63 -5.47 11.81
N ILE A 145 23.50 -4.26 11.25
CA ILE A 145 22.69 -3.17 11.83
C ILE A 145 21.18 -3.52 11.78
N TYR A 146 20.65 -3.87 10.62
CA TYR A 146 19.21 -4.00 10.45
C TYR A 146 18.68 -5.35 10.95
N GLU A 147 19.41 -6.46 10.76
CA GLU A 147 19.06 -7.74 11.36
C GLU A 147 19.19 -7.71 12.89
N GLY A 148 20.23 -7.03 13.41
CA GLY A 148 20.37 -6.78 14.85
C GLY A 148 19.24 -5.93 15.43
N ALA A 149 18.62 -5.07 14.63
CA ALA A 149 17.42 -4.31 14.99
C ALA A 149 16.11 -5.10 14.79
N GLY A 150 16.17 -6.34 14.28
CA GLY A 150 15.03 -7.22 14.08
C GLY A 150 14.35 -7.12 12.72
N TYR A 151 14.96 -6.44 11.74
CA TYR A 151 14.43 -6.37 10.37
C TYR A 151 15.11 -7.40 9.47
N PRO A 152 14.38 -8.30 8.82
CA PRO A 152 14.95 -9.16 7.78
C PRO A 152 15.53 -8.34 6.63
N VAL A 153 16.71 -8.74 6.16
CA VAL A 153 17.39 -8.13 5.02
C VAL A 153 17.65 -9.17 3.93
#